data_6646131edb885f13dea9e362c21d0435
#
_entry.id   6646131edb885f13dea9e362c21d0435
#
_cell.length_a   1.000
_cell.length_b   1.000
_cell.length_c   1.000
_cell.angle_alpha   90.00
_cell.angle_beta   90.00
_cell.angle_gamma   90.00
#
_symmetry.space_group_name_H-M   'P 1'
#
loop_
_entity.id
_entity.type
_entity.pdbx_description
1 polymer ?
#
loop_
_entity_poly.entity_id
_entity_poly.type
_entity_poly.pdbx_seq_one_letter_code
_entity_poly.pdbx_strand_id
1 'polypeptide(L)'
;MNKITCICCLVATLALGSCKIYSFKDTSIPPEVKSIHLAYIENRARLVNPQLAPALNDAVRQKINQQASRLAQIQTSDADYDVTAWVSDYSYSTSGISNQQASSNRLSVTVHIVFKNHLDPSGKKVAPADFEADVTRNFDFSATTSITDAETQLLPTMTSNLTDEIFNKLFSNW
;
A
#
# COMPACT_ATOMS: atom_id res chain seq x y z
N MET A 1 -59.72 5.20 -9.44
CA MET A 1 -58.30 4.91 -9.19
C MET A 1 -58.15 3.42 -9.23
N ASN A 2 -57.59 2.86 -10.29
CA ASN A 2 -57.62 1.43 -10.57
C ASN A 2 -56.66 0.66 -9.66
N LYS A 3 -57.13 -0.44 -9.07
CA LYS A 3 -56.34 -1.33 -8.20
C LYS A 3 -55.03 -1.81 -8.86
N ILE A 4 -55.02 -1.85 -10.20
CA ILE A 4 -53.85 -2.21 -11.02
C ILE A 4 -52.74 -1.13 -10.92
N THR A 5 -53.10 0.17 -10.88
CA THR A 5 -52.15 1.26 -10.78
C THR A 5 -51.43 1.27 -9.40
N CYS A 6 -52.18 0.94 -8.33
CA CYS A 6 -51.59 0.81 -6.99
C CYS A 6 -50.60 -0.35 -6.90
N ILE A 7 -50.87 -1.49 -7.53
CA ILE A 7 -50.00 -2.66 -7.52
C ILE A 7 -48.72 -2.37 -8.33
N CYS A 8 -48.80 -1.68 -9.47
CA CYS A 8 -47.62 -1.27 -10.25
C CYS A 8 -46.70 -0.29 -9.46
N CYS A 9 -47.29 0.66 -8.73
CA CYS A 9 -46.50 1.57 -7.88
C CYS A 9 -45.80 0.85 -6.71
N LEU A 10 -46.47 -0.15 -6.10
CA LEU A 10 -45.90 -0.93 -5.01
C LEU A 10 -44.74 -1.83 -5.46
N VAL A 11 -44.81 -2.40 -6.67
CA VAL A 11 -43.73 -3.20 -7.26
C VAL A 11 -42.55 -2.35 -7.70
N ALA A 12 -42.80 -1.13 -8.19
CA ALA A 12 -41.75 -0.18 -8.59
C ALA A 12 -40.93 0.33 -7.37
N THR A 13 -41.56 0.49 -6.20
CA THR A 13 -40.86 0.91 -4.99
C THR A 13 -39.99 -0.19 -4.37
N LEU A 14 -40.31 -1.46 -4.57
CA LEU A 14 -39.49 -2.60 -4.11
C LEU A 14 -38.23 -2.85 -4.98
N ALA A 15 -38.24 -2.39 -6.24
CA ALA A 15 -37.10 -2.56 -7.14
C ALA A 15 -35.96 -1.55 -6.89
N LEU A 16 -36.17 -0.48 -6.13
CA LEU A 16 -35.18 0.54 -5.83
C LEU A 16 -34.34 0.25 -4.59
N GLY A 17 -34.63 -0.80 -3.85
CA GLY A 17 -33.93 -1.15 -2.60
C GLY A 17 -32.70 -2.06 -2.74
N SER A 18 -32.32 -2.47 -3.97
CA SER A 18 -31.24 -3.44 -4.19
C SER A 18 -29.91 -2.80 -4.63
N CYS A 19 -29.55 -1.64 -4.12
CA CYS A 19 -28.15 -1.22 -4.15
C CYS A 19 -27.38 -1.98 -3.06
N LYS A 20 -26.96 -3.21 -3.33
CA LYS A 20 -25.83 -3.79 -2.62
C LYS A 20 -24.64 -2.86 -2.87
N ILE A 21 -24.27 -2.09 -1.85
CA ILE A 21 -23.00 -1.36 -1.83
C ILE A 21 -21.91 -2.42 -1.92
N TYR A 22 -21.38 -2.61 -3.12
CA TYR A 22 -20.20 -3.45 -3.33
C TYR A 22 -19.04 -2.71 -2.68
N SER A 23 -18.75 -3.03 -1.42
CA SER A 23 -17.56 -2.55 -0.75
C SER A 23 -16.37 -3.29 -1.36
N PHE A 24 -15.60 -2.63 -2.24
CA PHE A 24 -14.29 -3.09 -2.68
C PHE A 24 -13.28 -3.00 -1.52
N LYS A 25 -13.57 -3.70 -0.42
CA LYS A 25 -12.63 -3.95 0.66
C LYS A 25 -12.19 -5.41 0.59
N ASP A 26 -11.55 -5.78 -0.52
CA ASP A 26 -10.91 -7.09 -0.66
C ASP A 26 -9.50 -7.06 -0.05
N THR A 27 -9.43 -6.75 1.23
CA THR A 27 -8.31 -7.22 2.04
C THR A 27 -8.67 -8.65 2.46
N SER A 28 -8.01 -9.63 1.86
CA SER A 28 -8.21 -11.06 2.16
C SER A 28 -7.53 -11.44 3.49
N ILE A 29 -7.91 -10.76 4.58
CA ILE A 29 -7.34 -11.03 5.91
C ILE A 29 -8.20 -12.09 6.59
N PRO A 30 -7.65 -13.24 7.00
CA PRO A 30 -8.37 -14.27 7.74
C PRO A 30 -9.04 -13.70 9.01
N PRO A 31 -10.23 -14.18 9.40
CA PRO A 31 -10.96 -13.66 10.56
C PRO A 31 -10.25 -13.91 11.90
N GLU A 32 -9.31 -14.84 11.94
CA GLU A 32 -8.51 -15.19 13.10
C GLU A 32 -7.46 -14.11 13.42
N VAL A 33 -7.01 -13.36 12.41
CA VAL A 33 -6.01 -12.30 12.55
C VAL A 33 -6.66 -11.06 13.16
N LYS A 34 -6.15 -10.60 14.28
CA LYS A 34 -6.70 -9.49 15.06
C LYS A 34 -5.71 -8.34 15.25
N SER A 35 -4.42 -8.63 15.17
CA SER A 35 -3.38 -7.65 15.44
C SER A 35 -2.29 -7.63 14.37
N ILE A 36 -1.69 -6.46 14.20
CA ILE A 36 -0.54 -6.23 13.34
C ILE A 36 0.47 -5.33 14.04
N HIS A 37 1.72 -5.70 13.97
CA HIS A 37 2.85 -4.84 14.29
C HIS A 37 3.50 -4.38 12.99
N LEU A 38 3.68 -3.08 12.83
CA LEU A 38 4.51 -2.49 11.77
C LEU A 38 5.71 -1.83 12.44
N ALA A 39 6.89 -2.41 12.29
CA ALA A 39 8.14 -1.79 12.71
C ALA A 39 8.34 -0.45 11.97
N TYR A 40 9.13 0.44 12.55
CA TYR A 40 9.44 1.70 11.89
C TYR A 40 10.20 1.43 10.57
N ILE A 41 9.71 1.98 9.46
CA ILE A 41 10.35 1.87 8.15
C ILE A 41 11.60 2.74 8.15
N GLU A 42 12.77 2.11 8.16
CA GLU A 42 14.06 2.79 8.15
C GLU A 42 14.53 3.06 6.72
N ASN A 43 15.43 4.02 6.56
CA ASN A 43 16.14 4.17 5.29
C ASN A 43 17.54 3.55 5.44
N ARG A 44 17.79 2.47 4.68
CA ARG A 44 19.06 1.75 4.60
C ARG A 44 19.73 1.87 3.24
N ALA A 45 19.14 2.68 2.35
CA ALA A 45 19.71 2.93 1.03
C ALA A 45 21.00 3.75 1.12
N ARG A 46 21.84 3.63 0.10
CA ARG A 46 23.09 4.39 0.00
C ARG A 46 22.86 5.90 -0.10
N LEU A 47 21.82 6.31 -0.86
CA LEU A 47 21.34 7.69 -0.90
C LEU A 47 20.10 7.81 -0.03
N VAL A 48 19.98 8.88 0.72
CA VAL A 48 18.93 9.05 1.72
C VAL A 48 18.14 10.32 1.45
N ASN A 49 16.85 10.17 1.18
CA ASN A 49 15.90 11.27 1.33
C ASN A 49 15.33 11.22 2.77
N PRO A 50 15.64 12.20 3.63
CA PRO A 50 15.25 12.15 5.04
C PRO A 50 13.75 12.28 5.28
N GLN A 51 12.97 12.75 4.30
CA GLN A 51 11.53 12.93 4.40
C GLN A 51 10.75 11.67 4.02
N LEU A 52 11.33 10.76 3.21
CA LEU A 52 10.60 9.63 2.65
C LEU A 52 10.21 8.60 3.73
N ALA A 53 11.15 8.18 4.57
CA ALA A 53 10.88 7.15 5.59
C ALA A 53 9.79 7.58 6.60
N PRO A 54 9.83 8.79 7.21
CA PRO A 54 8.73 9.27 8.05
C PRO A 54 7.39 9.32 7.30
N ALA A 55 7.37 9.85 6.07
CA ALA A 55 6.15 9.95 5.28
C ALA A 55 5.55 8.56 4.95
N LEU A 56 6.39 7.56 4.63
CA LEU A 56 5.95 6.18 4.42
C LEU A 56 5.39 5.56 5.71
N ASN A 57 6.03 5.77 6.86
CA ASN A 57 5.53 5.27 8.13
C ASN A 57 4.12 5.76 8.42
N ASP A 58 3.90 7.06 8.28
CA ASP A 58 2.59 7.66 8.54
C ASP A 58 1.55 7.17 7.54
N ALA A 59 1.88 7.17 6.25
CA ALA A 59 0.96 6.79 5.18
C ALA A 59 0.56 5.30 5.24
N VAL A 60 1.51 4.39 5.50
CA VAL A 60 1.21 2.95 5.61
C VAL A 60 0.35 2.67 6.83
N ARG A 61 0.66 3.26 8.00
CA ARG A 61 -0.15 3.13 9.22
C ARG A 61 -1.56 3.66 9.00
N GLN A 62 -1.69 4.83 8.36
CA GLN A 62 -2.99 5.41 8.03
C GLN A 62 -3.78 4.51 7.09
N LYS A 63 -3.13 3.96 6.05
CA LYS A 63 -3.79 3.06 5.10
C LYS A 63 -4.26 1.76 5.75
N ILE A 64 -3.47 1.17 6.64
CA ILE A 64 -3.87 -0.01 7.44
C ILE A 64 -5.10 0.34 8.27
N ASN A 65 -5.13 1.49 8.97
CA ASN A 65 -6.28 1.93 9.76
C ASN A 65 -7.55 2.11 8.92
N GLN A 66 -7.41 2.60 7.68
CA GLN A 66 -8.55 2.87 6.80
C GLN A 66 -9.09 1.62 6.11
N GLN A 67 -8.22 0.73 5.65
CA GLN A 67 -8.61 -0.39 4.80
C GLN A 67 -8.58 -1.76 5.50
N ALA A 68 -7.76 -1.89 6.54
CA ALA A 68 -7.69 -3.08 7.40
C ALA A 68 -8.12 -2.74 8.85
N SER A 69 -9.16 -1.94 9.02
CA SER A 69 -9.60 -1.33 10.29
C SER A 69 -9.95 -2.32 11.40
N ARG A 70 -10.13 -3.60 11.10
CA ARG A 70 -10.34 -4.66 12.09
C ARG A 70 -9.04 -5.14 12.76
N LEU A 71 -7.87 -4.80 12.18
CA LEU A 71 -6.58 -5.12 12.77
C LEU A 71 -6.20 -4.05 13.80
N ALA A 72 -5.98 -4.47 15.03
CA ALA A 72 -5.39 -3.60 16.04
C ALA A 72 -3.90 -3.41 15.73
N GLN A 73 -3.45 -2.16 15.49
CA GLN A 73 -2.01 -1.88 15.38
C GLN A 73 -1.40 -1.85 16.77
N ILE A 74 -0.47 -2.77 17.06
CA ILE A 74 0.24 -2.85 18.33
C ILE A 74 1.73 -2.54 18.15
N GLN A 75 2.42 -2.23 19.26
CA GLN A 75 3.81 -1.78 19.21
C GLN A 75 4.82 -2.90 19.43
N THR A 76 4.34 -4.11 19.67
CA THR A 76 5.17 -5.27 20.00
C THR A 76 5.14 -6.30 18.88
N SER A 77 6.27 -6.97 18.64
CA SER A 77 6.43 -7.96 17.58
C SER A 77 5.73 -9.31 17.84
N ASP A 78 4.99 -9.43 18.94
CA ASP A 78 4.13 -10.58 19.27
C ASP A 78 2.72 -10.48 18.66
N ALA A 79 2.50 -9.50 17.78
CA ALA A 79 1.29 -9.40 16.97
C ALA A 79 1.07 -10.65 16.11
N ASP A 80 -0.19 -10.90 15.71
CA ASP A 80 -0.53 -11.99 14.79
C ASP A 80 0.24 -11.85 13.47
N TYR A 81 0.34 -10.62 12.96
CA TYR A 81 1.18 -10.24 11.82
C TYR A 81 2.29 -9.29 12.28
N ASP A 82 3.54 -9.66 11.99
CA ASP A 82 4.71 -8.82 12.25
C ASP A 82 5.36 -8.41 10.93
N VAL A 83 5.46 -7.10 10.70
CA VAL A 83 5.97 -6.50 9.46
C VAL A 83 7.18 -5.64 9.78
N THR A 84 8.30 -5.98 9.18
CA THR A 84 9.50 -5.15 9.15
C THR A 84 9.76 -4.71 7.72
N ALA A 85 10.03 -3.43 7.50
CA ALA A 85 10.35 -2.92 6.18
C ALA A 85 11.44 -1.84 6.25
N TRP A 86 12.17 -1.64 5.16
CA TRP A 86 13.15 -0.57 5.03
C TRP A 86 13.32 -0.18 3.57
N VAL A 87 13.66 1.08 3.31
CA VAL A 87 14.11 1.51 1.99
C VAL A 87 15.49 0.90 1.73
N SER A 88 15.57 -0.03 0.78
CA SER A 88 16.78 -0.78 0.46
C SER A 88 17.58 -0.15 -0.67
N ASP A 89 16.90 0.53 -1.62
CA ASP A 89 17.54 1.29 -2.71
C ASP A 89 16.84 2.63 -2.93
N TYR A 90 17.65 3.64 -3.21
CA TYR A 90 17.24 4.97 -3.62
C TYR A 90 18.29 5.49 -4.60
N SER A 91 17.98 5.47 -5.88
CA SER A 91 18.99 5.70 -6.91
C SER A 91 18.47 6.54 -8.08
N TYR A 92 19.39 7.21 -8.77
CA TYR A 92 19.11 8.01 -9.95
C TYR A 92 19.77 7.42 -11.17
N SER A 93 19.08 7.50 -12.31
CA SER A 93 19.59 7.14 -13.61
C SER A 93 19.01 8.06 -14.69
N THR A 94 19.71 8.15 -15.84
CA THR A 94 19.15 8.80 -17.03
C THR A 94 18.15 7.85 -17.68
N SER A 95 16.91 8.30 -17.90
CA SER A 95 15.84 7.49 -18.49
C SER A 95 15.53 7.85 -19.95
N GLY A 96 15.91 9.04 -20.40
CA GLY A 96 15.70 9.48 -21.79
C GLY A 96 16.85 10.30 -22.32
N ILE A 97 17.14 10.13 -23.62
CA ILE A 97 18.15 10.90 -24.34
C ILE A 97 17.50 11.51 -25.60
N SER A 98 17.66 12.82 -25.78
CA SER A 98 17.24 13.54 -26.97
C SER A 98 18.38 14.45 -27.46
N ASN A 99 18.66 14.45 -28.73
CA ASN A 99 19.77 15.22 -29.33
C ASN A 99 21.13 15.03 -28.62
N GLN A 100 21.45 13.79 -28.21
CA GLN A 100 22.66 13.40 -27.46
C GLN A 100 22.79 14.03 -26.06
N GLN A 101 21.66 14.55 -25.49
CA GLN A 101 21.61 15.07 -24.14
C GLN A 101 20.52 14.34 -23.34
N ALA A 102 20.71 14.23 -22.03
CA ALA A 102 19.69 13.70 -21.14
C ALA A 102 18.43 14.57 -21.21
N SER A 103 17.30 13.96 -21.52
CA SER A 103 16.00 14.64 -21.58
C SER A 103 15.14 14.32 -20.37
N SER A 104 15.33 13.16 -19.76
CA SER A 104 14.67 12.76 -18.52
C SER A 104 15.60 11.93 -17.64
N ASN A 105 15.41 12.10 -16.35
CA ASN A 105 16.03 11.30 -15.31
C ASN A 105 14.96 10.43 -14.62
N ARG A 106 15.42 9.37 -14.00
CA ARG A 106 14.60 8.42 -13.23
C ARG A 106 15.13 8.32 -11.83
N LEU A 107 14.24 8.50 -10.86
CA LEU A 107 14.44 8.12 -9.48
C LEU A 107 13.82 6.73 -9.26
N SER A 108 14.61 5.77 -8.82
CA SER A 108 14.18 4.43 -8.46
C SER A 108 14.21 4.28 -6.94
N VAL A 109 13.11 3.80 -6.36
CA VAL A 109 13.00 3.53 -4.93
C VAL A 109 12.55 2.11 -4.72
N THR A 110 13.30 1.36 -3.91
CA THR A 110 12.95 -0.01 -3.51
C THR A 110 12.74 -0.08 -2.01
N VAL A 111 11.64 -0.69 -1.59
CA VAL A 111 11.35 -1.01 -0.20
C VAL A 111 11.38 -2.53 -0.05
N HIS A 112 12.23 -3.02 0.83
CA HIS A 112 12.26 -4.43 1.22
C HIS A 112 11.30 -4.66 2.37
N ILE A 113 10.52 -5.74 2.30
CA ILE A 113 9.49 -6.10 3.27
C ILE A 113 9.77 -7.51 3.76
N VAL A 114 9.76 -7.69 5.07
CA VAL A 114 9.76 -8.99 5.77
C VAL A 114 8.44 -9.12 6.52
N PHE A 115 7.67 -10.12 6.18
CA PHE A 115 6.39 -10.42 6.78
C PHE A 115 6.44 -11.74 7.53
N LYS A 116 5.95 -11.75 8.77
CA LYS A 116 5.81 -12.96 9.59
C LYS A 116 4.38 -13.12 10.07
N ASN A 117 3.88 -14.35 10.00
CA ASN A 117 2.59 -14.74 10.49
C ASN A 117 2.73 -15.66 11.73
N HIS A 118 2.44 -15.14 12.89
CA HIS A 118 2.58 -15.85 14.16
C HIS A 118 1.38 -16.76 14.48
N LEU A 119 0.31 -16.73 13.68
CA LEU A 119 -0.85 -17.62 13.87
C LEU A 119 -0.65 -19.02 13.31
N ASP A 120 0.49 -19.31 12.71
CA ASP A 120 0.80 -20.66 12.21
C ASP A 120 1.98 -21.34 12.94
N PRO A 121 1.89 -21.59 14.26
CA PRO A 121 2.91 -22.35 14.97
C PRO A 121 2.85 -23.87 14.66
N SER A 122 1.83 -24.35 13.91
CA SER A 122 1.58 -25.78 13.69
C SER A 122 1.60 -26.19 12.22
N GLY A 123 1.94 -25.28 11.26
CA GLY A 123 1.96 -25.57 9.83
C GLY A 123 0.58 -25.86 9.22
N LYS A 124 -0.51 -25.58 9.94
CA LYS A 124 -1.86 -25.55 9.38
C LYS A 124 -2.07 -24.15 8.81
N LYS A 125 -1.86 -24.04 7.50
CA LYS A 125 -1.89 -22.80 6.70
C LYS A 125 -3.07 -21.88 7.04
N VAL A 126 -2.87 -20.99 7.98
CA VAL A 126 -3.61 -19.72 8.01
C VAL A 126 -2.83 -18.82 7.07
N ALA A 127 -3.33 -18.64 5.85
CA ALA A 127 -2.67 -17.77 4.88
C ALA A 127 -2.60 -16.32 5.41
N PRO A 128 -1.55 -15.57 5.09
CA PRO A 128 -0.40 -15.94 4.27
C PRO A 128 0.73 -16.62 5.08
N ALA A 129 1.57 -17.36 4.37
CA ALA A 129 2.85 -17.82 4.92
C ALA A 129 3.82 -16.63 5.08
N ASP A 130 4.87 -16.81 5.90
CA ASP A 130 5.98 -15.88 5.96
C ASP A 130 6.56 -15.61 4.57
N PHE A 131 6.89 -14.37 4.28
CA PHE A 131 7.53 -14.01 3.03
C PHE A 131 8.47 -12.81 3.19
N GLU A 132 9.38 -12.70 2.23
CA GLU A 132 10.18 -11.51 1.98
C GLU A 132 9.91 -11.04 0.55
N ALA A 133 9.86 -9.73 0.34
CA ALA A 133 9.60 -9.17 -0.98
C ALA A 133 10.16 -7.76 -1.13
N ASP A 134 10.54 -7.42 -2.35
CA ASP A 134 10.89 -6.08 -2.75
C ASP A 134 9.75 -5.42 -3.51
N VAL A 135 9.49 -4.17 -3.17
CA VAL A 135 8.57 -3.28 -3.87
C VAL A 135 9.37 -2.16 -4.49
N THR A 136 9.42 -2.10 -5.81
CA THR A 136 10.17 -1.08 -6.55
C THR A 136 9.24 -0.17 -7.33
N ARG A 137 9.44 1.15 -7.23
CA ARG A 137 8.77 2.16 -8.04
C ARG A 137 9.76 3.13 -8.66
N ASN A 138 9.45 3.51 -9.89
CA ASN A 138 10.24 4.42 -10.70
C ASN A 138 9.45 5.71 -10.94
N PHE A 139 10.14 6.85 -10.84
CA PHE A 139 9.57 8.18 -10.99
C PHE A 139 10.44 8.97 -11.96
N ASP A 140 9.90 9.26 -13.14
CA ASP A 140 10.63 10.03 -14.16
C ASP A 140 10.41 11.53 -13.92
N PHE A 141 11.46 12.30 -14.14
CA PHE A 141 11.44 13.76 -14.05
C PHE A 141 12.35 14.39 -15.10
N SER A 142 12.13 15.67 -15.41
CA SER A 142 12.91 16.37 -16.42
C SER A 142 14.41 16.45 -16.04
N ALA A 143 15.31 16.21 -16.99
CA ALA A 143 16.74 16.37 -16.76
C ALA A 143 17.14 17.83 -16.45
N THR A 144 16.26 18.80 -16.73
CA THR A 144 16.46 20.22 -16.40
C THR A 144 16.08 20.56 -14.95
N THR A 145 15.38 19.67 -14.25
CA THR A 145 15.01 19.84 -12.85
C THR A 145 16.15 19.40 -11.96
N SER A 146 16.48 20.18 -10.94
CA SER A 146 17.47 19.76 -9.95
C SER A 146 16.98 18.54 -9.16
N ILE A 147 17.91 17.71 -8.67
CA ILE A 147 17.56 16.52 -7.88
C ILE A 147 16.74 16.91 -6.65
N THR A 148 17.13 17.95 -5.93
CA THR A 148 16.43 18.42 -4.73
C THR A 148 15.00 18.89 -5.02
N ASP A 149 14.80 19.61 -6.14
CA ASP A 149 13.45 20.06 -6.54
C ASP A 149 12.61 18.88 -6.98
N ALA A 150 13.18 17.92 -7.72
CA ALA A 150 12.51 16.71 -8.13
C ALA A 150 12.08 15.86 -6.91
N GLU A 151 12.96 15.67 -5.93
CA GLU A 151 12.63 14.98 -4.69
C GLU A 151 11.46 15.62 -3.95
N THR A 152 11.46 16.94 -3.83
CA THR A 152 10.38 17.70 -3.16
C THR A 152 9.05 17.53 -3.90
N GLN A 153 9.07 17.64 -5.24
CA GLN A 153 7.87 17.51 -6.07
C GLN A 153 7.33 16.08 -6.11
N LEU A 154 8.23 15.08 -6.11
CA LEU A 154 7.86 13.67 -6.22
C LEU A 154 7.48 13.05 -4.87
N LEU A 155 7.86 13.62 -3.74
CA LEU A 155 7.65 13.04 -2.42
C LEU A 155 6.19 12.59 -2.16
N PRO A 156 5.15 13.39 -2.46
CA PRO A 156 3.77 12.93 -2.26
C PRO A 156 3.41 11.73 -3.14
N THR A 157 3.84 11.73 -4.40
CA THR A 157 3.58 10.64 -5.36
C THR A 157 4.37 9.38 -4.98
N MET A 158 5.64 9.53 -4.58
CA MET A 158 6.45 8.42 -4.07
C MET A 158 5.80 7.77 -2.86
N THR A 159 5.41 8.58 -1.88
CA THR A 159 4.77 8.10 -0.65
C THR A 159 3.48 7.36 -0.97
N SER A 160 2.60 7.94 -1.79
CA SER A 160 1.32 7.30 -2.16
C SER A 160 1.54 5.97 -2.88
N ASN A 161 2.35 5.97 -3.95
CA ASN A 161 2.53 4.77 -4.78
C ASN A 161 3.22 3.63 -4.02
N LEU A 162 4.25 3.95 -3.21
CA LEU A 162 4.93 2.94 -2.39
C LEU A 162 4.00 2.41 -1.30
N THR A 163 3.20 3.28 -0.66
CA THR A 163 2.21 2.86 0.34
C THR A 163 1.18 1.90 -0.25
N ASP A 164 0.69 2.20 -1.47
CA ASP A 164 -0.27 1.34 -2.16
C ASP A 164 0.32 -0.02 -2.47
N GLU A 165 1.55 -0.07 -2.95
CA GLU A 165 2.22 -1.33 -3.25
C GLU A 165 2.57 -2.14 -1.99
N ILE A 166 3.07 -1.48 -0.94
CA ILE A 166 3.33 -2.14 0.35
C ILE A 166 2.03 -2.74 0.87
N PHE A 167 0.95 -1.96 0.88
CA PHE A 167 -0.35 -2.43 1.36
C PHE A 167 -0.88 -3.61 0.53
N ASN A 168 -0.81 -3.52 -0.80
CA ASN A 168 -1.23 -4.59 -1.70
C ASN A 168 -0.38 -5.86 -1.49
N LYS A 169 0.94 -5.70 -1.27
CA LYS A 169 1.83 -6.82 -1.01
C LYS A 169 1.51 -7.52 0.31
N LEU A 170 1.11 -6.75 1.33
CA LEU A 170 0.75 -7.29 2.65
C LEU A 170 -0.63 -7.96 2.66
N PHE A 171 -1.62 -7.46 1.88
CA PHE A 171 -3.02 -7.82 2.10
C PHE A 171 -3.80 -8.28 0.86
N SER A 172 -3.22 -8.27 -0.34
CA SER A 172 -3.97 -8.56 -1.58
C SER A 172 -3.36 -9.65 -2.46
N ASN A 173 -2.19 -10.17 -2.16
CA ASN A 173 -1.45 -11.14 -2.99
C ASN A 173 -1.28 -12.50 -2.29
N TRP A 174 -2.40 -13.10 -1.92
CA TRP A 174 -2.41 -14.47 -1.39
C TRP A 174 -2.87 -15.49 -2.42
#